data_8a4ec3b257e35820f74842abfdcaea38
#
_entry.id   8a4ec3b257e35820f74842abfdcaea38
#
_cell.length_a   1.000
_cell.length_b   1.000
_cell.length_c   1.000
_cell.angle_alpha   90.00
_cell.angle_beta   90.00
_cell.angle_gamma   90.00
#
_symmetry.space_group_name_H-M   'P 1'
#
loop_
_entity.id
_entity.type
_entity.pdbx_description
1 polymer ?
#
loop_
_entity_poly.entity_id
_entity_poly.type
_entity_poly.pdbx_seq_one_letter_code
_entity_poly.pdbx_strand_id
1 'polypeptide(L)'
;MKTLKDLYIIGAGGFGREVAWLVRRINELSPTWNLVGFIDDDVRKHRTLEDGYPVVGGTELLGSRTEDTYVVCAVGSAHIRKLIVDKLKGYSNIKYATLIDPSVIISDRVKIGEGSIICAGTIVTVDVVLGKHVIINLDCTVGHDAVIGNFVTMYPSVNVSGMVRVGECVELGTGMQVIQGKKIVENAIIGAGGVVVKDILDEGTYVGIPVSKCEK
;
A
#
# COMPACT_ATOMS: atom_id res chain seq x y z
N MET A 1 20.91 -13.35 19.60
CA MET A 1 20.48 -12.92 18.25
C MET A 1 18.98 -12.66 18.32
N LYS A 2 18.49 -11.55 17.76
CA LYS A 2 17.04 -11.28 17.71
C LYS A 2 16.42 -12.25 16.69
N THR A 3 15.42 -13.03 17.08
CA THR A 3 14.73 -13.95 16.18
C THR A 3 13.99 -13.13 15.12
N LEU A 4 14.24 -13.39 13.83
CA LEU A 4 13.50 -12.75 12.74
C LEU A 4 12.04 -13.24 12.76
N LYS A 5 11.14 -12.38 12.32
CA LYS A 5 9.71 -12.68 12.19
C LYS A 5 9.42 -13.22 10.80
N ASP A 6 8.75 -14.36 10.72
CA ASP A 6 8.31 -14.91 9.45
C ASP A 6 7.31 -13.99 8.78
N LEU A 7 7.60 -13.60 7.52
CA LEU A 7 6.79 -12.71 6.72
C LEU A 7 6.39 -13.38 5.40
N TYR A 8 5.14 -13.27 5.04
CA TYR A 8 4.62 -13.65 3.71
C TYR A 8 4.14 -12.40 2.98
N ILE A 9 4.43 -12.32 1.67
CA ILE A 9 3.92 -11.28 0.79
C ILE A 9 2.74 -11.85 0.03
N ILE A 10 1.56 -11.25 0.18
CA ILE A 10 0.37 -11.62 -0.58
C ILE A 10 0.38 -10.85 -1.90
N GLY A 11 0.40 -11.59 -3.00
CA GLY A 11 0.55 -11.10 -4.36
C GLY A 11 1.94 -11.36 -4.92
N ALA A 12 2.07 -12.35 -5.81
CA ALA A 12 3.30 -12.75 -6.50
C ALA A 12 3.41 -12.10 -7.89
N GLY A 13 3.11 -10.81 -7.98
CA GLY A 13 3.25 -10.00 -9.19
C GLY A 13 4.43 -9.04 -9.14
N GLY A 14 4.49 -8.08 -10.09
CA GLY A 14 5.56 -7.08 -10.16
C GLY A 14 5.73 -6.32 -8.84
N PHE A 15 4.64 -5.78 -8.30
CA PHE A 15 4.70 -5.05 -7.03
C PHE A 15 5.07 -5.96 -5.84
N GLY A 16 4.67 -7.23 -5.85
CA GLY A 16 5.12 -8.20 -4.84
C GLY A 16 6.65 -8.34 -4.82
N ARG A 17 7.31 -8.39 -5.99
CA ARG A 17 8.78 -8.42 -6.11
C ARG A 17 9.44 -7.13 -5.61
N GLU A 18 8.83 -5.97 -5.87
CA GLU A 18 9.29 -4.69 -5.30
C GLU A 18 9.20 -4.69 -3.77
N VAL A 19 8.13 -5.27 -3.21
CA VAL A 19 7.98 -5.41 -1.75
C VAL A 19 9.01 -6.40 -1.18
N ALA A 20 9.34 -7.48 -1.88
CA ALA A 20 10.43 -8.38 -1.47
C ALA A 20 11.77 -7.66 -1.44
N TRP A 21 12.06 -6.81 -2.44
CA TRP A 21 13.23 -5.94 -2.44
C TRP A 21 13.20 -4.94 -1.26
N LEU A 22 12.06 -4.31 -0.97
CA LEU A 22 11.89 -3.45 0.19
C LEU A 22 12.21 -4.18 1.51
N VAL A 23 11.76 -5.43 1.67
CA VAL A 23 12.09 -6.26 2.85
C VAL A 23 13.60 -6.46 2.98
N ARG A 24 14.32 -6.72 1.88
CA ARG A 24 15.79 -6.83 1.90
C ARG A 24 16.44 -5.52 2.37
N ARG A 25 16.00 -4.37 1.83
CA ARG A 25 16.52 -3.05 2.23
C ARG A 25 16.29 -2.76 3.71
N ILE A 26 15.13 -3.11 4.26
CA ILE A 26 14.85 -3.00 5.69
C ILE A 26 15.84 -3.86 6.49
N ASN A 27 16.04 -5.11 6.08
CA ASN A 27 16.90 -6.06 6.78
C ASN A 27 18.39 -5.69 6.72
N GLU A 28 18.84 -5.01 5.67
CA GLU A 28 20.22 -4.49 5.57
C GLU A 28 20.54 -3.51 6.70
N LEU A 29 19.59 -2.69 7.13
CA LEU A 29 19.76 -1.74 8.23
C LEU A 29 19.38 -2.33 9.59
N SER A 30 18.27 -3.05 9.64
CA SER A 30 17.72 -3.62 10.87
C SER A 30 17.09 -4.99 10.58
N PRO A 31 17.84 -6.08 10.73
CA PRO A 31 17.31 -7.43 10.52
C PRO A 31 16.04 -7.66 11.35
N THR A 32 14.92 -7.80 10.68
CA THR A 32 13.57 -7.88 11.27
C THR A 32 12.77 -9.03 10.71
N TRP A 33 12.84 -9.26 9.40
CA TRP A 33 11.96 -10.15 8.69
C TRP A 33 12.69 -11.37 8.10
N ASN A 34 12.14 -12.56 8.31
CA ASN A 34 12.45 -13.74 7.51
C ASN A 34 11.41 -13.84 6.40
N LEU A 35 11.74 -13.42 5.17
CA LEU A 35 10.82 -13.54 4.05
C LEU A 35 10.71 -15.01 3.64
N VAL A 36 9.59 -15.64 3.98
CA VAL A 36 9.33 -17.07 3.73
C VAL A 36 8.93 -17.32 2.28
N GLY A 37 8.15 -16.40 1.69
CA GLY A 37 7.71 -16.52 0.31
C GLY A 37 6.47 -15.70 0.00
N PHE A 38 5.90 -15.97 -1.16
CA PHE A 38 4.69 -15.32 -1.66
C PHE A 38 3.47 -16.19 -1.47
N ILE A 39 2.33 -15.54 -1.26
CA ILE A 39 0.98 -16.09 -1.30
C ILE A 39 0.28 -15.51 -2.52
N ASP A 40 -0.30 -16.36 -3.38
CA ASP A 40 -1.06 -15.92 -4.55
C ASP A 40 -2.18 -16.94 -4.83
N ASP A 41 -3.41 -16.46 -5.01
CA ASP A 41 -4.56 -17.34 -5.27
C ASP A 41 -4.57 -17.90 -6.71
N ASP A 42 -3.68 -17.41 -7.60
CA ASP A 42 -3.48 -18.03 -8.92
C ASP A 42 -2.65 -19.33 -8.80
N VAL A 43 -3.34 -20.46 -8.86
CA VAL A 43 -2.74 -21.79 -8.72
C VAL A 43 -1.63 -22.07 -9.74
N ARG A 44 -1.62 -21.37 -10.89
CA ARG A 44 -0.57 -21.51 -11.92
C ARG A 44 0.80 -21.03 -11.44
N LYS A 45 0.81 -20.15 -10.46
CA LYS A 45 2.03 -19.62 -9.84
C LYS A 45 2.56 -20.49 -8.70
N HIS A 46 1.73 -21.40 -8.16
CA HIS A 46 2.16 -22.21 -7.03
C HIS A 46 3.40 -23.05 -7.38
N ARG A 47 4.33 -23.14 -6.43
CA ARG A 47 5.63 -23.82 -6.56
C ARG A 47 6.59 -23.20 -7.57
N THR A 48 6.28 -22.01 -8.12
CA THR A 48 7.25 -21.22 -8.87
C THR A 48 8.12 -20.37 -7.92
N LEU A 49 9.17 -19.78 -8.46
CA LEU A 49 10.01 -18.82 -7.75
C LEU A 49 9.76 -17.43 -8.32
N GLU A 50 9.54 -16.47 -7.43
CA GLU A 50 9.50 -15.05 -7.75
C GLU A 50 10.60 -14.34 -6.95
N ASP A 51 11.49 -13.64 -7.65
CA ASP A 51 12.65 -12.96 -7.03
C ASP A 51 13.48 -13.88 -6.09
N GLY A 52 13.56 -15.17 -6.42
CA GLY A 52 14.29 -16.18 -5.63
C GLY A 52 13.50 -16.77 -4.44
N TYR A 53 12.28 -16.32 -4.18
CA TYR A 53 11.42 -16.84 -3.12
C TYR A 53 10.28 -17.68 -3.68
N PRO A 54 9.85 -18.75 -2.98
CA PRO A 54 8.79 -19.63 -3.47
C PRO A 54 7.40 -18.93 -3.38
N VAL A 55 6.53 -19.24 -4.35
CA VAL A 55 5.07 -19.03 -4.20
C VAL A 55 4.53 -20.27 -3.50
N VAL A 56 4.26 -20.15 -2.20
CA VAL A 56 4.00 -21.31 -1.33
C VAL A 56 2.56 -21.83 -1.38
N GLY A 57 1.61 -21.02 -1.89
CA GLY A 57 0.20 -21.39 -2.03
C GLY A 57 -0.72 -20.18 -2.06
N GLY A 58 -2.02 -20.42 -1.92
CA GLY A 58 -3.05 -19.38 -1.84
C GLY A 58 -3.31 -18.88 -0.42
N THR A 59 -4.24 -17.94 -0.30
CA THR A 59 -4.60 -17.31 0.99
C THR A 59 -5.14 -18.29 2.03
N GLU A 60 -5.69 -19.44 1.62
CA GLU A 60 -6.17 -20.53 2.50
C GLU A 60 -5.04 -21.12 3.35
N LEU A 61 -3.80 -21.13 2.83
CA LEU A 61 -2.64 -21.63 3.58
C LEU A 61 -2.41 -20.84 4.88
N LEU A 62 -2.68 -19.54 4.87
CA LEU A 62 -2.49 -18.67 6.03
C LEU A 62 -3.44 -19.06 7.18
N GLY A 63 -4.66 -19.49 6.86
CA GLY A 63 -5.66 -19.93 7.85
C GLY A 63 -5.35 -21.25 8.53
N SER A 64 -4.55 -22.11 7.92
CA SER A 64 -4.16 -23.41 8.48
C SER A 64 -2.99 -23.33 9.47
N ARG A 65 -2.34 -22.17 9.60
CA ARG A 65 -1.21 -21.97 10.52
C ARG A 65 -1.71 -21.71 11.94
N THR A 66 -1.00 -22.25 12.92
CA THR A 66 -1.33 -22.11 14.34
C THR A 66 -0.54 -21.01 15.04
N GLU A 67 0.57 -20.56 14.42
CA GLU A 67 1.46 -19.54 14.98
C GLU A 67 1.16 -18.16 14.39
N ASP A 68 1.50 -17.10 15.15
CA ASP A 68 1.43 -15.72 14.68
C ASP A 68 2.20 -15.59 13.36
N THR A 69 1.48 -15.25 12.31
CA THR A 69 2.00 -15.18 10.95
C THR A 69 1.93 -13.74 10.44
N TYR A 70 3.07 -13.14 10.16
CA TYR A 70 3.07 -11.79 9.59
C TYR A 70 2.84 -11.85 8.09
N VAL A 71 1.96 -10.97 7.62
CA VAL A 71 1.65 -10.82 6.21
C VAL A 71 1.66 -9.35 5.80
N VAL A 72 1.95 -9.10 4.52
CA VAL A 72 1.73 -7.80 3.88
C VAL A 72 1.05 -8.00 2.54
N CYS A 73 0.02 -7.22 2.22
CA CYS A 73 -0.71 -7.37 0.96
C CYS A 73 -0.14 -6.44 -0.11
N ALA A 74 0.64 -7.00 -1.04
CA ALA A 74 1.31 -6.30 -2.14
C ALA A 74 0.46 -6.30 -3.43
N VAL A 75 -0.82 -5.96 -3.31
CA VAL A 75 -1.76 -5.84 -4.43
C VAL A 75 -2.11 -4.38 -4.63
N GLY A 76 -1.74 -3.80 -5.78
CA GLY A 76 -1.89 -2.37 -6.07
C GLY A 76 -3.34 -1.91 -6.10
N SER A 77 -4.26 -2.69 -6.69
CA SER A 77 -5.69 -2.34 -6.69
C SER A 77 -6.24 -2.28 -5.28
N ALA A 78 -6.74 -1.10 -4.91
CA ALA A 78 -7.27 -0.81 -3.59
C ALA A 78 -8.44 -1.74 -3.23
N HIS A 79 -9.36 -1.92 -4.17
CA HIS A 79 -10.54 -2.76 -3.99
C HIS A 79 -10.18 -4.25 -3.84
N ILE A 80 -9.28 -4.78 -4.70
CA ILE A 80 -8.85 -6.18 -4.62
C ILE A 80 -8.08 -6.41 -3.31
N ARG A 81 -7.21 -5.48 -2.91
CA ARG A 81 -6.49 -5.56 -1.63
C ARG A 81 -7.46 -5.62 -0.45
N LYS A 82 -8.51 -4.79 -0.45
CA LYS A 82 -9.56 -4.81 0.56
C LYS A 82 -10.25 -6.17 0.63
N LEU A 83 -10.67 -6.74 -0.51
CA LEU A 83 -11.30 -8.06 -0.56
C LEU A 83 -10.41 -9.16 0.02
N ILE A 84 -9.10 -9.15 -0.28
CA ILE A 84 -8.14 -10.12 0.27
C ILE A 84 -8.03 -9.97 1.78
N VAL A 85 -7.88 -8.75 2.28
CA VAL A 85 -7.78 -8.49 3.73
C VAL A 85 -9.08 -8.88 4.44
N ASP A 86 -10.24 -8.58 3.86
CA ASP A 86 -11.54 -8.96 4.42
C ASP A 86 -11.72 -10.49 4.50
N LYS A 87 -11.25 -11.23 3.50
CA LYS A 87 -11.21 -12.72 3.51
C LYS A 87 -10.38 -13.26 4.68
N LEU A 88 -9.34 -12.55 5.07
CA LEU A 88 -8.40 -12.98 6.12
C LEU A 88 -8.82 -12.57 7.54
N LYS A 89 -9.83 -11.72 7.72
CA LYS A 89 -10.28 -11.22 9.04
C LYS A 89 -10.69 -12.31 10.04
N GLY A 90 -11.08 -13.49 9.56
CA GLY A 90 -11.45 -14.63 10.40
C GLY A 90 -10.27 -15.34 11.06
N TYR A 91 -9.03 -15.05 10.65
CA TYR A 91 -7.85 -15.76 11.13
C TYR A 91 -7.10 -14.93 12.20
N SER A 92 -7.25 -15.32 13.47
CA SER A 92 -6.68 -14.58 14.61
C SER A 92 -5.15 -14.62 14.70
N ASN A 93 -4.52 -15.57 14.00
CA ASN A 93 -3.07 -15.73 13.92
C ASN A 93 -2.41 -14.76 12.94
N ILE A 94 -3.17 -14.05 12.11
CA ILE A 94 -2.62 -13.12 11.11
C ILE A 94 -2.31 -11.76 11.74
N LYS A 95 -1.09 -11.29 11.51
CA LYS A 95 -0.60 -9.97 11.90
C LYS A 95 -0.17 -9.21 10.65
N TYR A 96 -0.66 -8.01 10.47
CA TYR A 96 -0.30 -7.20 9.31
C TYR A 96 0.98 -6.41 9.55
N ALA A 97 2.00 -6.67 8.73
CA ALA A 97 3.27 -5.97 8.78
C ALA A 97 3.15 -4.60 8.09
N THR A 98 3.63 -3.55 8.74
CA THR A 98 3.85 -2.24 8.12
C THR A 98 5.30 -2.17 7.68
N LEU A 99 5.54 -1.89 6.39
CA LEU A 99 6.86 -1.83 5.78
C LEU A 99 7.15 -0.42 5.33
N ILE A 100 8.27 0.14 5.79
CA ILE A 100 8.72 1.49 5.44
C ILE A 100 10.14 1.39 4.92
N ASP A 101 10.39 1.89 3.71
CA ASP A 101 11.73 1.88 3.13
C ASP A 101 12.66 2.78 3.95
N PRO A 102 13.90 2.37 4.17
CA PRO A 102 14.88 3.15 4.93
C PRO A 102 15.17 4.56 4.40
N SER A 103 14.90 4.81 3.12
CA SER A 103 15.11 6.13 2.52
C SER A 103 13.93 7.10 2.70
N VAL A 104 12.82 6.64 3.29
CA VAL A 104 11.63 7.47 3.53
C VAL A 104 11.96 8.58 4.54
N ILE A 105 11.66 9.81 4.16
CA ILE A 105 11.72 10.96 5.07
C ILE A 105 10.34 11.12 5.70
N ILE A 106 10.23 10.82 6.99
CA ILE A 106 8.95 10.83 7.69
C ILE A 106 9.08 11.45 9.08
N SER A 107 8.12 12.31 9.44
CA SER A 107 8.05 12.90 10.77
C SER A 107 7.56 11.88 11.81
N ASP A 108 8.06 11.98 13.03
CA ASP A 108 7.63 11.21 14.20
C ASP A 108 6.16 11.51 14.62
N ARG A 109 5.57 12.58 14.10
CA ARG A 109 4.16 12.96 14.30
C ARG A 109 3.19 12.30 13.34
N VAL A 110 3.67 11.48 12.40
CA VAL A 110 2.83 10.74 11.44
C VAL A 110 2.24 9.50 12.12
N LYS A 111 0.95 9.29 11.94
CA LYS A 111 0.26 8.07 12.37
C LYS A 111 0.06 7.16 11.18
N ILE A 112 0.46 5.89 11.31
CA ILE A 112 0.40 4.91 10.23
C ILE A 112 -0.41 3.71 10.69
N GLY A 113 -1.45 3.36 9.92
CA GLY A 113 -2.23 2.14 10.13
C GLY A 113 -1.46 0.88 9.72
N GLU A 114 -1.80 -0.24 10.35
CA GLU A 114 -1.21 -1.55 10.08
C GLU A 114 -1.35 -1.98 8.62
N GLY A 115 -0.43 -2.82 8.15
CA GLY A 115 -0.45 -3.37 6.79
C GLY A 115 -0.05 -2.38 5.70
N SER A 116 0.38 -1.17 6.05
CA SER A 116 0.77 -0.15 5.07
C SER A 116 2.17 -0.37 4.53
N ILE A 117 2.39 0.02 3.28
CA ILE A 117 3.66 -0.07 2.56
C ILE A 117 4.06 1.32 2.11
N ILE A 118 5.24 1.79 2.50
CA ILE A 118 5.78 3.08 2.09
C ILE A 118 7.12 2.85 1.39
N CYS A 119 7.14 3.09 0.09
CA CYS A 119 8.29 2.79 -0.78
C CYS A 119 9.34 3.90 -0.79
N ALA A 120 10.49 3.58 -1.38
CA ALA A 120 11.67 4.44 -1.42
C ALA A 120 11.41 5.83 -2.02
N GLY A 121 12.14 6.83 -1.52
CA GLY A 121 12.08 8.23 -2.00
C GLY A 121 10.87 9.02 -1.52
N THR A 122 9.94 8.40 -0.81
CA THR A 122 8.73 9.05 -0.31
C THR A 122 9.04 10.03 0.83
N ILE A 123 8.32 11.17 0.84
CA ILE A 123 8.38 12.17 1.91
C ILE A 123 6.99 12.33 2.52
N VAL A 124 6.87 12.09 3.83
CA VAL A 124 5.62 12.31 4.60
C VAL A 124 5.91 13.33 5.69
N THR A 125 5.29 14.49 5.61
CA THR A 125 5.61 15.60 6.50
C THR A 125 4.92 15.48 7.87
N VAL A 126 4.49 16.56 8.49
CA VAL A 126 4.02 16.56 9.88
C VAL A 126 2.51 16.36 9.99
N ASP A 127 2.06 15.75 11.09
CA ASP A 127 0.64 15.58 11.46
C ASP A 127 -0.21 14.84 10.43
N VAL A 128 0.43 14.01 9.59
CA VAL A 128 -0.26 13.18 8.59
C VAL A 128 -0.86 11.95 9.27
N VAL A 129 -2.06 11.57 8.84
CA VAL A 129 -2.71 10.31 9.26
C VAL A 129 -2.87 9.41 8.04
N LEU A 130 -2.21 8.26 8.07
CA LEU A 130 -2.36 7.18 7.09
C LEU A 130 -3.23 6.09 7.70
N GLY A 131 -4.27 5.69 6.98
CA GLY A 131 -5.13 4.57 7.34
C GLY A 131 -4.42 3.21 7.27
N LYS A 132 -5.20 2.15 7.43
CA LYS A 132 -4.71 0.76 7.32
C LYS A 132 -4.53 0.36 5.86
N HIS A 133 -3.54 -0.49 5.60
CA HIS A 133 -3.29 -1.07 4.27
C HIS A 133 -3.10 -0.03 3.17
N VAL A 134 -2.55 1.12 3.49
CA VAL A 134 -2.20 2.15 2.51
C VAL A 134 -0.93 1.75 1.77
N ILE A 135 -0.92 1.92 0.45
CA ILE A 135 0.29 1.81 -0.37
C ILE A 135 0.69 3.20 -0.82
N ILE A 136 1.89 3.62 -0.46
CA ILE A 136 2.55 4.80 -1.00
C ILE A 136 3.74 4.30 -1.80
N ASN A 137 3.64 4.34 -3.12
CA ASN A 137 4.66 3.84 -4.02
C ASN A 137 5.85 4.83 -4.10
N LEU A 138 6.79 4.57 -4.97
CA LEU A 138 8.05 5.29 -5.10
C LEU A 138 7.87 6.79 -5.31
N ASP A 139 8.75 7.60 -4.69
CA ASP A 139 8.89 9.03 -4.95
C ASP A 139 7.59 9.85 -4.78
N CYS A 140 6.80 9.51 -3.76
CA CYS A 140 5.57 10.23 -3.44
C CYS A 140 5.82 11.32 -2.37
N THR A 141 4.95 12.34 -2.35
CA THR A 141 4.96 13.34 -1.27
C THR A 141 3.59 13.48 -0.63
N VAL A 142 3.57 13.58 0.73
CA VAL A 142 2.34 13.84 1.50
C VAL A 142 2.57 15.03 2.41
N GLY A 143 1.83 16.10 2.16
CA GLY A 143 1.91 17.36 2.89
C GLY A 143 1.25 17.29 4.26
N HIS A 144 1.53 18.32 5.08
CA HIS A 144 1.09 18.43 6.46
C HIS A 144 -0.43 18.33 6.64
N ASP A 145 -0.89 17.76 7.76
CA ASP A 145 -2.30 17.66 8.13
C ASP A 145 -3.17 16.83 7.14
N ALA A 146 -2.54 16.13 6.19
CA ALA A 146 -3.28 15.29 5.26
C ALA A 146 -3.82 14.03 5.96
N VAL A 147 -5.00 13.58 5.53
CA VAL A 147 -5.64 12.35 6.01
C VAL A 147 -5.87 11.44 4.82
N ILE A 148 -5.22 10.29 4.83
CA ILE A 148 -5.32 9.26 3.80
C ILE A 148 -6.11 8.08 4.37
N GLY A 149 -7.23 7.75 3.75
CA GLY A 149 -8.14 6.68 4.18
C GLY A 149 -7.53 5.27 4.04
N ASN A 150 -8.25 4.29 4.57
CA ASN A 150 -7.81 2.90 4.46
C ASN A 150 -7.75 2.44 3.00
N PHE A 151 -6.85 1.51 2.71
CA PHE A 151 -6.71 0.89 1.38
C PHE A 151 -6.42 1.87 0.23
N VAL A 152 -6.05 3.11 0.49
CA VAL A 152 -5.64 4.02 -0.57
C VAL A 152 -4.37 3.51 -1.23
N THR A 153 -4.30 3.61 -2.56
CA THR A 153 -3.09 3.39 -3.34
C THR A 153 -2.64 4.70 -3.98
N MET A 154 -1.44 5.13 -3.62
CA MET A 154 -0.71 6.19 -4.30
C MET A 154 0.30 5.52 -5.23
N TYR A 155 0.11 5.62 -6.54
CA TYR A 155 1.07 5.13 -7.53
C TYR A 155 2.33 6.01 -7.58
N PRO A 156 3.41 5.63 -8.29
CA PRO A 156 4.66 6.39 -8.26
C PRO A 156 4.50 7.89 -8.56
N SER A 157 5.30 8.71 -7.87
CA SER A 157 5.39 10.18 -8.05
C SER A 157 4.07 10.94 -7.81
N VAL A 158 3.19 10.41 -6.99
CA VAL A 158 1.96 11.11 -6.57
C VAL A 158 2.28 12.19 -5.54
N ASN A 159 1.71 13.39 -5.74
CA ASN A 159 1.91 14.52 -4.83
C ASN A 159 0.59 14.96 -4.19
N VAL A 160 0.49 14.76 -2.89
CA VAL A 160 -0.64 15.17 -2.05
C VAL A 160 -0.25 16.39 -1.22
N SER A 161 -0.85 17.55 -1.49
CA SER A 161 -0.58 18.77 -0.75
C SER A 161 -1.19 18.75 0.68
N GLY A 162 -0.86 19.76 1.48
CA GLY A 162 -1.31 19.86 2.86
C GLY A 162 -2.85 19.90 3.02
N MET A 163 -3.36 19.40 4.16
CA MET A 163 -4.79 19.39 4.54
C MET A 163 -5.72 18.65 3.57
N VAL A 164 -5.19 17.85 2.65
CA VAL A 164 -6.00 17.03 1.74
C VAL A 164 -6.61 15.85 2.49
N ARG A 165 -7.85 15.51 2.16
CA ARG A 165 -8.55 14.35 2.70
C ARG A 165 -8.89 13.37 1.58
N VAL A 166 -8.34 12.18 1.65
CA VAL A 166 -8.57 11.10 0.68
C VAL A 166 -9.39 10.01 1.35
N GLY A 167 -10.52 9.66 0.76
CA GLY A 167 -11.43 8.61 1.24
C GLY A 167 -10.86 7.20 1.10
N GLU A 168 -11.59 6.22 1.61
CA GLU A 168 -11.20 4.81 1.56
C GLU A 168 -11.18 4.29 0.11
N CYS A 169 -10.29 3.34 -0.18
CA CYS A 169 -10.18 2.67 -1.48
C CYS A 169 -9.94 3.59 -2.68
N VAL A 170 -9.43 4.79 -2.49
CA VAL A 170 -9.06 5.68 -3.60
C VAL A 170 -7.78 5.21 -4.25
N GLU A 171 -7.72 5.29 -5.59
CA GLU A 171 -6.51 5.05 -6.36
C GLU A 171 -6.03 6.35 -7.00
N LEU A 172 -4.81 6.79 -6.65
CA LEU A 172 -4.16 8.00 -7.13
C LEU A 172 -3.09 7.61 -8.16
N GLY A 173 -3.38 7.84 -9.44
CA GLY A 173 -2.57 7.39 -10.58
C GLY A 173 -1.20 8.05 -10.63
N THR A 174 -0.25 7.38 -11.29
CA THR A 174 1.15 7.81 -11.42
C THR A 174 1.28 9.29 -11.80
N GLY A 175 2.07 10.04 -11.03
CA GLY A 175 2.36 11.47 -11.30
C GLY A 175 1.20 12.43 -11.10
N MET A 176 0.05 11.98 -10.54
CA MET A 176 -1.07 12.89 -10.26
C MET A 176 -0.73 13.85 -9.11
N GLN A 177 -1.43 14.97 -9.11
CA GLN A 177 -1.26 15.99 -8.09
C GLN A 177 -2.61 16.47 -7.55
N VAL A 178 -2.65 16.83 -6.26
CA VAL A 178 -3.81 17.46 -5.64
C VAL A 178 -3.39 18.68 -4.85
N ILE A 179 -4.03 19.82 -5.10
CA ILE A 179 -3.74 21.07 -4.39
C ILE A 179 -4.26 21.00 -2.94
N GLN A 180 -3.77 21.90 -2.09
CA GLN A 180 -4.07 21.91 -0.65
C GLN A 180 -5.58 21.98 -0.33
N GLY A 181 -5.97 21.31 0.77
CA GLY A 181 -7.29 21.41 1.37
C GLY A 181 -8.41 20.75 0.59
N LYS A 182 -8.12 19.93 -0.43
CA LYS A 182 -9.13 19.24 -1.23
C LYS A 182 -9.59 17.94 -0.59
N LYS A 183 -10.80 17.53 -0.96
CA LYS A 183 -11.38 16.23 -0.59
C LYS A 183 -11.55 15.36 -1.83
N ILE A 184 -11.22 14.08 -1.68
CA ILE A 184 -11.48 13.04 -2.67
C ILE A 184 -12.32 11.98 -1.97
N VAL A 185 -13.56 11.77 -2.47
CA VAL A 185 -14.48 10.79 -1.92
C VAL A 185 -13.92 9.37 -2.07
N GLU A 186 -14.40 8.45 -1.27
CA GLU A 186 -14.08 7.02 -1.34
C GLU A 186 -14.32 6.43 -2.74
N ASN A 187 -13.61 5.36 -3.07
CA ASN A 187 -13.70 4.61 -4.33
C ASN A 187 -13.43 5.43 -5.61
N ALA A 188 -12.94 6.65 -5.51
CA ALA A 188 -12.56 7.44 -6.67
C ALA A 188 -11.22 6.97 -7.24
N ILE A 189 -11.07 7.05 -8.57
CA ILE A 189 -9.83 6.76 -9.30
C ILE A 189 -9.40 8.04 -10.00
N ILE A 190 -8.21 8.53 -9.68
CA ILE A 190 -7.60 9.65 -10.40
C ILE A 190 -6.56 9.08 -11.37
N GLY A 191 -6.75 9.34 -12.65
CA GLY A 191 -5.85 8.86 -13.70
C GLY A 191 -4.45 9.45 -13.61
N ALA A 192 -3.48 8.79 -14.25
CA ALA A 192 -2.10 9.23 -14.28
C ALA A 192 -1.95 10.66 -14.81
N GLY A 193 -1.06 11.44 -14.18
CA GLY A 193 -0.82 12.85 -14.52
C GLY A 193 -1.99 13.79 -14.24
N GLY A 194 -3.07 13.34 -13.62
CA GLY A 194 -4.24 14.15 -13.30
C GLY A 194 -3.92 15.24 -12.28
N VAL A 195 -4.59 16.39 -12.37
CA VAL A 195 -4.46 17.49 -11.39
C VAL A 195 -5.80 17.82 -10.77
N VAL A 196 -5.95 17.54 -9.47
CA VAL A 196 -7.17 17.82 -8.70
C VAL A 196 -7.11 19.23 -8.14
N VAL A 197 -7.96 20.11 -8.64
CA VAL A 197 -8.07 21.52 -8.21
C VAL A 197 -9.42 21.83 -7.53
N LYS A 198 -10.35 20.89 -7.51
CA LYS A 198 -11.66 20.99 -6.85
C LYS A 198 -11.92 19.71 -6.07
N ASP A 199 -12.82 19.77 -5.09
CA ASP A 199 -13.24 18.57 -4.38
C ASP A 199 -13.88 17.57 -5.35
N ILE A 200 -13.54 16.29 -5.17
CA ILE A 200 -14.16 15.16 -5.84
C ILE A 200 -15.21 14.58 -4.89
N LEU A 201 -16.48 14.77 -5.21
CA LEU A 201 -17.61 14.42 -4.33
C LEU A 201 -18.38 13.18 -4.77
N ASP A 202 -18.16 12.72 -5.99
CA ASP A 202 -18.79 11.53 -6.55
C ASP A 202 -17.77 10.48 -6.89
N GLU A 203 -18.08 9.21 -6.65
CA GLU A 203 -17.26 8.09 -7.08
C GLU A 203 -17.12 8.05 -8.61
N GLY A 204 -16.04 7.49 -9.08
CA GLY A 204 -15.75 7.30 -10.50
C GLY A 204 -14.31 7.56 -10.87
N THR A 205 -14.03 7.52 -12.18
CA THR A 205 -12.71 7.78 -12.73
C THR A 205 -12.62 9.22 -13.22
N TYR A 206 -11.55 9.89 -12.84
CA TYR A 206 -11.27 11.29 -13.18
C TYR A 206 -9.93 11.39 -13.88
N VAL A 207 -9.88 12.11 -15.01
CA VAL A 207 -8.66 12.29 -15.80
C VAL A 207 -8.48 13.74 -16.26
N GLY A 208 -7.25 14.12 -16.59
CA GLY A 208 -6.92 15.40 -17.22
C GLY A 208 -6.35 16.47 -16.28
N ILE A 209 -6.10 17.66 -16.82
CA ILE A 209 -5.53 18.83 -16.13
C ILE A 209 -6.39 20.06 -16.49
N PRO A 210 -7.25 20.53 -15.56
CA PRO A 210 -7.66 19.85 -14.32
C PRO A 210 -8.45 18.57 -14.62
N VAL A 211 -8.59 17.70 -13.59
CA VAL A 211 -9.35 16.45 -13.76
C VAL A 211 -10.84 16.72 -13.99
N SER A 212 -11.45 15.93 -14.86
CA SER A 212 -12.89 15.81 -15.05
C SER A 212 -13.31 14.34 -14.98
N LYS A 213 -14.56 14.10 -14.57
CA LYS A 213 -15.11 12.74 -14.49
C LYS A 213 -15.25 12.16 -15.89
N CYS A 214 -14.78 10.91 -16.08
CA CYS A 214 -15.04 10.19 -17.32
C CYS A 214 -16.52 9.82 -17.39
N GLU A 215 -17.18 10.21 -18.46
CA GLU A 215 -18.49 9.68 -18.83
C GLU A 215 -18.32 8.23 -19.31
N LYS A 216 -19.21 7.35 -18.85
CA LYS A 216 -19.25 5.95 -19.30
C LYS A 216 -19.90 5.84 -20.65
#